data_b4275028b2cbb5d4bf7f7c4366d1ae21
#
_entry.id   b4275028b2cbb5d4bf7f7c4366d1ae21
#
_cell.length_a   1.000
_cell.length_b   1.000
_cell.length_c   1.000
_cell.angle_alpha   90.00
_cell.angle_beta   90.00
_cell.angle_gamma   90.00
#
_symmetry.space_group_name_H-M   'P 1'
#
loop_
_entity.id
_entity.type
_entity.pdbx_description
1 polymer ?
#
loop_
_entity_poly.entity_id
_entity_poly.type
_entity_poly.pdbx_seq_one_letter_code
_entity_poly.pdbx_strand_id
1 'polypeptide(L)'
;RVVFGIKTDSKLNLERKIVITADGSSTIHLPDWDEQYHSKHGAIQEANHVFIKHGFNHYLSLYPDVKHPISILEIGFGTGLNAFITLLEAEKRQVAVDYTGVEGYPVGMDEINQLNYPTTLEVIDKAHIFRHLHELSWENNHMISSFFCLTKQKKFFSEIEEINTFNIIYF
;
A
#
# COMPACT_ATOMS: atom_id res chain seq x y z
N ARG A 1 8.53 0.64 -11.06
CA ARG A 1 8.90 2.07 -11.12
C ARG A 1 7.66 2.84 -11.58
N VAL A 2 6.90 3.37 -10.64
CA VAL A 2 5.80 4.29 -10.96
C VAL A 2 6.46 5.59 -11.46
N VAL A 3 6.07 6.07 -12.64
CA VAL A 3 6.59 7.33 -13.18
C VAL A 3 6.00 8.49 -12.39
N PHE A 4 6.77 8.98 -11.44
CA PHE A 4 6.46 10.19 -10.70
C PHE A 4 6.96 11.41 -11.48
N GLY A 5 6.06 12.25 -11.92
CA GLY A 5 6.45 13.60 -12.33
C GLY A 5 6.02 14.11 -13.69
N ILE A 6 4.82 13.78 -14.15
CA ILE A 6 4.21 14.57 -15.23
C ILE A 6 3.04 15.35 -14.65
N LYS A 7 3.19 16.67 -14.50
CA LYS A 7 2.05 17.58 -14.39
C LYS A 7 1.28 17.47 -15.72
N THR A 8 0.24 16.67 -15.74
CA THR A 8 -0.68 16.62 -16.87
C THR A 8 -2.08 16.92 -16.40
N ASP A 9 -2.74 17.69 -17.23
CA ASP A 9 -4.09 18.21 -17.06
C ASP A 9 -5.11 17.21 -16.49
N SER A 10 -6.07 17.76 -15.79
CA SER A 10 -7.11 17.17 -14.96
C SER A 10 -8.11 16.21 -15.63
N LYS A 11 -7.72 15.40 -16.63
CA LYS A 11 -8.55 14.37 -17.28
C LYS A 11 -7.73 13.29 -18.00
N LEU A 12 -6.67 12.76 -17.40
CA LEU A 12 -6.12 11.50 -17.90
C LEU A 12 -7.05 10.36 -17.47
N ASN A 13 -7.89 9.94 -18.40
CA ASN A 13 -8.66 8.70 -18.26
C ASN A 13 -7.67 7.55 -18.55
N LEU A 14 -6.80 7.23 -17.58
CA LEU A 14 -5.80 6.17 -17.70
C LEU A 14 -6.55 4.84 -17.78
N GLU A 15 -6.39 4.13 -18.90
CA GLU A 15 -6.86 2.76 -19.00
C GLU A 15 -6.11 1.90 -17.97
N ARG A 16 -6.85 1.18 -17.14
CA ARG A 16 -6.32 0.26 -16.13
C ARG A 16 -6.82 -1.15 -16.41
N LYS A 17 -5.92 -2.12 -16.46
CA LYS A 17 -6.26 -3.53 -16.70
C LYS A 17 -5.79 -4.37 -15.52
N ILE A 18 -6.69 -5.18 -14.98
CA ILE A 18 -6.30 -6.18 -13.98
C ILE A 18 -5.62 -7.33 -14.70
N VAL A 19 -4.41 -7.66 -14.25
CA VAL A 19 -3.63 -8.80 -14.76
C VAL A 19 -3.18 -9.69 -13.60
N ILE A 20 -2.97 -10.97 -13.87
CA ILE A 20 -2.46 -11.93 -12.89
C ILE A 20 -0.95 -12.04 -13.05
N THR A 21 -0.23 -11.91 -11.94
CA THR A 21 1.22 -12.07 -11.88
C THR A 21 1.63 -13.52 -11.71
N ALA A 22 2.93 -13.84 -11.80
CA ALA A 22 3.41 -15.23 -11.77
C ALA A 22 3.15 -15.96 -10.44
N ASP A 23 2.98 -15.22 -9.33
CA ASP A 23 2.62 -15.81 -8.03
C ASP A 23 1.10 -16.00 -7.83
N GLY A 24 0.29 -15.73 -8.86
CA GLY A 24 -1.16 -15.87 -8.82
C GLY A 24 -1.89 -14.64 -8.26
N SER A 25 -1.20 -13.65 -7.74
CA SER A 25 -1.79 -12.40 -7.28
C SER A 25 -2.15 -11.47 -8.44
N SER A 26 -3.13 -10.61 -8.24
CA SER A 26 -3.52 -9.61 -9.23
C SER A 26 -2.67 -8.33 -9.10
N THR A 27 -2.52 -7.61 -10.22
CA THR A 27 -1.99 -6.24 -10.23
C THR A 27 -2.70 -5.41 -11.27
N ILE A 28 -2.45 -4.10 -11.27
CA ILE A 28 -2.97 -3.18 -12.29
C ILE A 28 -1.86 -2.90 -13.31
N HIS A 29 -2.18 -3.12 -14.58
CA HIS A 29 -1.36 -2.72 -15.72
C HIS A 29 -1.92 -1.45 -16.35
N LEU A 30 -1.04 -0.52 -16.70
CA LEU A 30 -1.32 0.74 -17.38
C LEU A 30 -0.83 0.63 -18.82
N PRO A 31 -1.69 0.23 -19.79
CA PRO A 31 -1.26 -0.02 -21.16
C PRO A 31 -0.59 1.18 -21.85
N ASP A 32 -1.11 2.38 -21.58
CA ASP A 32 -0.62 3.62 -22.20
C ASP A 32 0.84 3.93 -21.84
N TRP A 33 1.33 3.40 -20.71
CA TRP A 33 2.69 3.62 -20.21
C TRP A 33 3.54 2.35 -20.21
N ASP A 34 2.95 1.19 -20.56
CA ASP A 34 3.56 -0.14 -20.40
C ASP A 34 4.14 -0.38 -18.98
N GLU A 35 3.45 0.18 -17.98
CA GLU A 35 3.84 0.14 -16.57
C GLU A 35 2.86 -0.73 -15.77
N GLN A 36 3.33 -1.25 -14.63
CA GLN A 36 2.51 -2.01 -13.69
C GLN A 36 2.71 -1.50 -12.27
N TYR A 37 1.66 -1.64 -11.47
CA TYR A 37 1.72 -1.27 -10.05
C TYR A 37 2.67 -2.15 -9.25
N HIS A 38 2.85 -3.43 -9.65
CA HIS A 38 3.73 -4.39 -9.01
C HIS A 38 4.44 -5.26 -10.06
N SER A 39 5.48 -5.97 -9.63
CA SER A 39 6.25 -6.88 -10.50
C SER A 39 5.39 -7.94 -11.18
N LYS A 40 5.66 -8.22 -12.46
CA LYS A 40 5.08 -9.36 -13.22
C LYS A 40 5.41 -10.71 -12.58
N HIS A 41 6.49 -10.77 -11.81
CA HIS A 41 6.96 -12.01 -11.17
C HIS A 41 6.14 -12.37 -9.93
N GLY A 42 5.42 -11.42 -9.35
CA GLY A 42 4.54 -11.65 -8.21
C GLY A 42 4.36 -10.39 -7.38
N ALA A 43 3.13 -9.85 -7.33
CA ALA A 43 2.83 -8.65 -6.56
C ALA A 43 3.00 -8.90 -5.05
N ILE A 44 2.44 -10.03 -4.56
CA ILE A 44 2.54 -10.42 -3.15
C ILE A 44 3.97 -10.83 -2.79
N GLN A 45 4.67 -11.56 -3.67
CA GLN A 45 6.06 -11.95 -3.45
C GLN A 45 6.96 -10.73 -3.33
N GLU A 46 6.82 -9.75 -4.23
CA GLU A 46 7.57 -8.49 -4.19
C GLU A 46 7.28 -7.72 -2.90
N ALA A 47 6.00 -7.53 -2.55
CA ALA A 47 5.58 -6.81 -1.36
C ALA A 47 6.15 -7.44 -0.08
N ASN A 48 6.07 -8.76 0.06
CA ASN A 48 6.65 -9.48 1.19
C ASN A 48 8.17 -9.37 1.24
N HIS A 49 8.84 -9.43 0.09
CA HIS A 49 10.30 -9.38 0.05
C HIS A 49 10.82 -7.96 0.35
N VAL A 50 10.31 -6.96 -0.35
CA VAL A 50 10.84 -5.59 -0.26
C VAL A 50 10.34 -4.90 1.02
N PHE A 51 9.02 -4.81 1.19
CA PHE A 51 8.44 -3.96 2.21
C PHE A 51 8.36 -4.65 3.58
N ILE A 52 8.00 -5.93 3.62
CA ILE A 52 7.91 -6.63 4.92
C ILE A 52 9.27 -7.12 5.37
N LYS A 53 9.97 -7.94 4.58
CA LYS A 53 11.24 -8.53 5.01
C LYS A 53 12.35 -7.50 5.19
N HIS A 54 12.59 -6.68 4.15
CA HIS A 54 13.69 -5.71 4.13
C HIS A 54 13.32 -4.32 4.63
N GLY A 55 12.03 -4.00 4.78
CA GLY A 55 11.53 -2.79 5.42
C GLY A 55 11.13 -3.04 6.87
N PHE A 56 9.90 -3.47 7.10
CA PHE A 56 9.28 -3.57 8.42
C PHE A 56 10.03 -4.50 9.39
N ASN A 57 10.32 -5.75 8.97
CA ASN A 57 11.02 -6.72 9.81
C ASN A 57 12.47 -6.32 10.06
N HIS A 58 13.12 -5.69 9.09
CA HIS A 58 14.47 -5.17 9.29
C HIS A 58 14.48 -4.05 10.35
N TYR A 59 13.54 -3.11 10.25
CA TYR A 59 13.40 -2.07 11.27
C TYR A 59 13.21 -2.66 12.67
N LEU A 60 12.30 -3.63 12.82
CA LEU A 60 12.09 -4.31 14.10
C LEU A 60 13.33 -5.05 14.61
N SER A 61 14.19 -5.57 13.72
CA SER A 61 15.44 -6.21 14.13
C SER A 61 16.47 -5.22 14.69
N LEU A 62 16.44 -3.98 14.22
CA LEU A 62 17.29 -2.89 14.73
C LEU A 62 16.74 -2.27 16.03
N TYR A 63 15.42 -2.28 16.19
CA TYR A 63 14.73 -1.66 17.33
C TYR A 63 13.76 -2.64 18.00
N PRO A 64 14.26 -3.73 18.64
CA PRO A 64 13.41 -4.81 19.17
C PRO A 64 12.49 -4.34 20.32
N ASP A 65 12.86 -3.29 21.04
CA ASP A 65 12.12 -2.76 22.18
C ASP A 65 11.29 -1.50 21.85
N VAL A 66 10.92 -1.32 20.58
CA VAL A 66 10.10 -0.16 20.15
C VAL A 66 8.78 -0.14 20.93
N LYS A 67 8.51 0.98 21.61
CA LYS A 67 7.31 1.16 22.48
C LYS A 67 6.31 2.17 21.94
N HIS A 68 6.64 2.84 20.87
CA HIS A 68 5.77 3.78 20.17
C HIS A 68 5.30 3.17 18.83
N PRO A 69 4.21 3.65 18.24
CA PRO A 69 3.81 3.22 16.91
C PRO A 69 4.93 3.46 15.88
N ILE A 70 5.13 2.50 14.99
CA ILE A 70 6.07 2.65 13.86
C ILE A 70 5.38 3.48 12.79
N SER A 71 5.92 4.67 12.52
CA SER A 71 5.39 5.55 11.48
C SER A 71 5.94 5.13 10.11
N ILE A 72 5.04 4.78 9.18
CA ILE A 72 5.38 4.34 7.82
C ILE A 72 4.77 5.31 6.81
N LEU A 73 5.56 5.78 5.85
CA LEU A 73 5.09 6.50 4.66
C LEU A 73 5.18 5.57 3.45
N GLU A 74 4.08 5.41 2.74
CA GLU A 74 4.05 4.77 1.42
C GLU A 74 3.83 5.82 0.33
N ILE A 75 4.74 5.86 -0.64
CA ILE A 75 4.62 6.71 -1.82
C ILE A 75 4.02 5.88 -2.95
N GLY A 76 2.76 6.17 -3.29
CA GLY A 76 1.96 5.37 -4.21
C GLY A 76 1.14 4.31 -3.48
N PHE A 77 0.09 4.70 -2.75
CA PHE A 77 -0.83 3.76 -2.07
C PHE A 77 -1.45 2.73 -3.02
N GLY A 78 -1.75 3.16 -4.25
CA GLY A 78 -2.15 2.30 -5.36
C GLY A 78 -3.26 1.31 -5.02
N THR A 79 -2.92 0.01 -5.14
CA THR A 79 -3.85 -1.10 -4.87
C THR A 79 -4.03 -1.39 -3.37
N GLY A 80 -3.31 -0.70 -2.48
CA GLY A 80 -3.34 -0.90 -1.04
C GLY A 80 -2.72 -2.23 -0.56
N LEU A 81 -2.01 -2.95 -1.44
CA LEU A 81 -1.40 -4.24 -1.11
C LEU A 81 -0.39 -4.11 0.03
N ASN A 82 0.53 -3.15 -0.04
CA ASN A 82 1.57 -2.98 0.97
C ASN A 82 0.98 -2.60 2.33
N ALA A 83 -0.03 -1.71 2.34
CA ALA A 83 -0.76 -1.35 3.54
C ALA A 83 -1.47 -2.57 4.15
N PHE A 84 -2.15 -3.39 3.32
CA PHE A 84 -2.86 -4.57 3.78
C PHE A 84 -1.91 -5.64 4.35
N ILE A 85 -0.81 -5.95 3.67
CA ILE A 85 0.18 -6.92 4.18
C ILE A 85 0.86 -6.39 5.46
N THR A 86 1.16 -5.08 5.52
CA THR A 86 1.74 -4.46 6.73
C THR A 86 0.76 -4.52 7.91
N LEU A 87 -0.54 -4.30 7.68
CA LEU A 87 -1.58 -4.50 8.69
C LEU A 87 -1.58 -5.93 9.23
N LEU A 88 -1.57 -6.93 8.33
CA LEU A 88 -1.55 -8.34 8.73
C LEU A 88 -0.31 -8.68 9.58
N GLU A 89 0.85 -8.16 9.20
CA GLU A 89 2.10 -8.41 9.93
C GLU A 89 2.14 -7.64 11.27
N ALA A 90 1.59 -6.42 11.33
CA ALA A 90 1.46 -5.62 12.55
C ALA A 90 0.57 -6.34 13.59
N GLU A 91 -0.58 -6.85 13.16
CA GLU A 91 -1.48 -7.65 14.02
C GLU A 91 -0.81 -8.94 14.52
N LYS A 92 -0.17 -9.69 13.62
CA LYS A 92 0.53 -10.93 13.95
C LYS A 92 1.64 -10.72 14.99
N ARG A 93 2.35 -9.59 14.91
CA ARG A 93 3.44 -9.26 15.83
C ARG A 93 3.00 -8.43 17.05
N GLN A 94 1.76 -7.97 17.07
CA GLN A 94 1.22 -7.07 18.08
C GLN A 94 2.03 -5.77 18.22
N VAL A 95 2.46 -5.22 17.08
CA VAL A 95 3.24 -3.98 16.99
C VAL A 95 2.36 -2.89 16.40
N ALA A 96 2.26 -1.75 17.08
CA ALA A 96 1.49 -0.62 16.62
C ALA A 96 2.16 0.06 15.42
N VAL A 97 1.34 0.40 14.40
CA VAL A 97 1.76 1.07 13.17
C VAL A 97 0.85 2.25 12.88
N ASP A 98 1.45 3.41 12.60
CA ASP A 98 0.81 4.57 12.01
C ASP A 98 1.21 4.64 10.53
N TYR A 99 0.30 4.25 9.65
CA TYR A 99 0.54 4.13 8.22
C TYR A 99 -0.02 5.33 7.47
N THR A 100 0.80 5.99 6.68
CA THR A 100 0.38 7.07 5.78
C THR A 100 0.63 6.65 4.34
N GLY A 101 -0.44 6.52 3.55
CA GLY A 101 -0.36 6.24 2.11
C GLY A 101 -0.66 7.48 1.29
N VAL A 102 0.28 7.90 0.44
CA VAL A 102 0.12 9.04 -0.47
C VAL A 102 -0.20 8.53 -1.87
N GLU A 103 -1.20 9.12 -2.55
CA GLU A 103 -1.62 8.72 -3.89
C GLU A 103 -2.15 9.90 -4.70
N GLY A 104 -1.55 10.13 -5.86
CA GLY A 104 -1.99 11.19 -6.77
C GLY A 104 -3.21 10.81 -7.63
N TYR A 105 -3.35 9.52 -7.95
CA TYR A 105 -4.39 8.97 -8.85
C TYR A 105 -5.09 7.77 -8.23
N PRO A 106 -5.93 7.95 -7.20
CA PRO A 106 -6.57 6.85 -6.48
C PRO A 106 -7.22 5.81 -7.39
N VAL A 107 -7.06 4.55 -7.03
CA VAL A 107 -7.70 3.42 -7.72
C VAL A 107 -9.17 3.38 -7.34
N GLY A 108 -10.03 3.14 -8.32
CA GLY A 108 -11.48 3.07 -8.12
C GLY A 108 -11.94 1.76 -7.47
N MET A 109 -13.09 1.79 -6.80
CA MET A 109 -13.64 0.60 -6.14
C MET A 109 -13.97 -0.54 -7.12
N ASP A 110 -14.31 -0.23 -8.38
CA ASP A 110 -14.56 -1.24 -9.41
C ASP A 110 -13.31 -2.06 -9.73
N GLU A 111 -12.14 -1.43 -9.71
CA GLU A 111 -10.85 -2.10 -9.88
C GLU A 111 -10.46 -2.85 -8.61
N ILE A 112 -10.61 -2.23 -7.44
CA ILE A 112 -10.29 -2.84 -6.13
C ILE A 112 -11.08 -4.14 -5.92
N ASN A 113 -12.36 -4.17 -6.29
CA ASN A 113 -13.20 -5.35 -6.14
C ASN A 113 -12.77 -6.53 -7.05
N GLN A 114 -11.91 -6.32 -8.02
CA GLN A 114 -11.36 -7.35 -8.91
C GLN A 114 -10.01 -7.89 -8.41
N LEU A 115 -9.40 -7.25 -7.39
CA LEU A 115 -8.14 -7.70 -6.82
C LEU A 115 -8.35 -8.92 -5.91
N ASN A 116 -7.44 -9.89 -5.98
CA ASN A 116 -7.58 -11.19 -5.31
C ASN A 116 -6.68 -11.36 -4.07
N TYR A 117 -6.12 -10.27 -3.53
CA TYR A 117 -5.14 -10.35 -2.45
C TYR A 117 -5.59 -11.14 -1.22
N PRO A 118 -6.83 -10.94 -0.68
CA PRO A 118 -7.25 -11.72 0.48
C PRO A 118 -7.30 -13.23 0.23
N THR A 119 -7.66 -13.64 -1.00
CA THR A 119 -7.69 -15.05 -1.40
C THR A 119 -6.29 -15.61 -1.58
N THR A 120 -5.41 -14.88 -2.29
CA THR A 120 -4.04 -15.34 -2.58
C THR A 120 -3.16 -15.34 -1.31
N LEU A 121 -3.44 -14.45 -0.36
CA LEU A 121 -2.80 -14.42 0.97
C LEU A 121 -3.42 -15.43 1.96
N GLU A 122 -4.44 -16.20 1.55
CA GLU A 122 -5.16 -17.16 2.39
C GLU A 122 -5.80 -16.54 3.66
N VAL A 123 -6.25 -15.27 3.54
CA VAL A 123 -6.91 -14.50 4.61
C VAL A 123 -8.28 -13.97 4.16
N ILE A 124 -9.07 -14.85 3.55
CA ILE A 124 -10.36 -14.48 2.96
C ILE A 124 -11.35 -13.91 3.99
N ASP A 125 -11.24 -14.31 5.23
CA ASP A 125 -11.99 -13.77 6.36
C ASP A 125 -11.70 -12.28 6.59
N LYS A 126 -10.55 -11.77 6.14
CA LYS A 126 -10.15 -10.36 6.21
C LYS A 126 -10.42 -9.56 4.92
N ALA A 127 -11.12 -10.14 3.94
CA ALA A 127 -11.46 -9.45 2.70
C ALA A 127 -12.25 -8.15 2.94
N HIS A 128 -13.10 -8.12 3.97
CA HIS A 128 -13.84 -6.94 4.37
C HIS A 128 -12.91 -5.81 4.88
N ILE A 129 -11.80 -6.14 5.55
CA ILE A 129 -10.79 -5.18 6.00
C ILE A 129 -10.06 -4.58 4.78
N PHE A 130 -9.62 -5.43 3.85
CA PHE A 130 -8.98 -4.97 2.61
C PHE A 130 -9.85 -3.95 1.87
N ARG A 131 -11.13 -4.28 1.67
CA ARG A 131 -12.10 -3.37 1.05
C ARG A 131 -12.25 -2.08 1.85
N HIS A 132 -12.37 -2.19 3.18
CA HIS A 132 -12.54 -1.04 4.07
C HIS A 132 -11.38 -0.04 3.98
N LEU A 133 -10.13 -0.48 3.84
CA LEU A 133 -8.97 0.43 3.64
C LEU A 133 -9.20 1.40 2.46
N HIS A 134 -9.89 0.97 1.41
CA HIS A 134 -10.18 1.79 0.24
C HIS A 134 -11.38 2.71 0.43
N GLU A 135 -12.41 2.25 1.15
CA GLU A 135 -13.64 3.00 1.42
C GLU A 135 -13.45 4.17 2.38
N LEU A 136 -12.41 4.14 3.22
CA LEU A 136 -12.10 5.21 4.18
C LEU A 136 -11.91 6.55 3.50
N SER A 137 -12.33 7.62 4.18
CA SER A 137 -12.11 8.99 3.73
C SER A 137 -10.62 9.33 3.67
N TRP A 138 -10.27 10.17 2.73
CA TRP A 138 -8.93 10.75 2.59
C TRP A 138 -8.70 11.83 3.64
N GLU A 139 -7.44 12.16 3.92
CA GLU A 139 -6.97 13.22 4.82
C GLU A 139 -7.33 13.03 6.31
N ASN A 140 -7.91 11.89 6.67
CA ASN A 140 -8.25 11.59 8.04
C ASN A 140 -7.50 10.35 8.53
N ASN A 141 -7.13 10.34 9.82
CA ASN A 141 -6.57 9.17 10.48
C ASN A 141 -7.70 8.24 10.91
N HIS A 142 -7.59 6.97 10.55
CA HIS A 142 -8.57 5.92 10.87
C HIS A 142 -7.91 4.77 11.62
N MET A 143 -8.43 4.45 12.79
CA MET A 143 -8.04 3.23 13.49
C MET A 143 -8.71 2.01 12.82
N ILE A 144 -7.91 1.14 12.22
CA ILE A 144 -8.38 -0.09 11.55
C ILE A 144 -8.42 -1.26 12.53
N SER A 145 -7.41 -1.33 13.38
CA SER A 145 -7.32 -2.32 14.47
C SER A 145 -6.54 -1.73 15.65
N SER A 146 -6.39 -2.49 16.73
CA SER A 146 -5.58 -2.07 17.88
C SER A 146 -4.10 -1.85 17.53
N PHE A 147 -3.65 -2.35 16.39
CA PHE A 147 -2.25 -2.29 15.96
C PHE A 147 -2.05 -1.52 14.65
N PHE A 148 -3.10 -0.96 14.05
CA PHE A 148 -2.94 -0.32 12.76
C PHE A 148 -3.87 0.89 12.60
N CYS A 149 -3.27 2.06 12.41
CA CYS A 149 -3.94 3.27 11.97
C CYS A 149 -3.56 3.58 10.53
N LEU A 150 -4.52 4.07 9.73
CA LEU A 150 -4.30 4.45 8.32
C LEU A 150 -4.73 5.89 8.09
N THR A 151 -3.83 6.67 7.50
CA THR A 151 -4.11 7.97 6.88
C THR A 151 -3.84 7.86 5.39
N LYS A 152 -4.84 8.15 4.56
CA LYS A 152 -4.64 8.28 3.11
C LYS A 152 -4.59 9.75 2.73
N GLN A 153 -3.60 10.16 1.93
CA GLN A 153 -3.44 11.54 1.46
C GLN A 153 -3.48 11.58 -0.07
N LYS A 154 -4.41 12.37 -0.61
CA LYS A 154 -4.52 12.56 -2.06
C LYS A 154 -3.63 13.71 -2.50
N LYS A 155 -2.35 13.42 -2.70
CA LYS A 155 -1.34 14.39 -3.16
C LYS A 155 -0.25 13.69 -3.97
N PHE A 156 0.50 14.47 -4.73
CA PHE A 156 1.70 13.97 -5.40
C PHE A 156 2.88 13.90 -4.44
N PHE A 157 3.86 13.04 -4.74
CA PHE A 157 5.05 12.90 -3.89
C PHE A 157 5.82 14.22 -3.74
N SER A 158 5.80 15.09 -4.76
CA SER A 158 6.44 16.41 -4.72
C SER A 158 5.78 17.39 -3.75
N GLU A 159 4.62 17.04 -3.21
CA GLU A 159 3.86 17.84 -2.22
C GLU A 159 4.06 17.32 -0.79
N ILE A 160 4.92 16.30 -0.63
CA ILE A 160 5.29 15.77 0.69
C ILE A 160 6.33 16.72 1.30
N GLU A 161 5.95 17.38 2.39
CA GLU A 161 6.79 18.37 3.07
C GLU A 161 7.33 17.86 4.42
N GLU A 162 6.87 16.69 4.86
CA GLU A 162 7.22 16.10 6.16
C GLU A 162 8.70 15.72 6.20
N ILE A 163 9.42 16.23 7.22
CA ILE A 163 10.85 15.97 7.42
C ILE A 163 11.04 15.23 8.75
N ASN A 164 11.78 14.12 8.73
CA ASN A 164 12.11 13.32 9.92
C ASN A 164 10.87 12.82 10.70
N THR A 165 9.75 12.59 10.01
CA THR A 165 8.47 12.22 10.63
C THR A 165 8.25 10.70 10.62
N PHE A 166 8.82 10.01 9.64
CA PHE A 166 8.59 8.59 9.42
C PHE A 166 9.81 7.73 9.78
N ASN A 167 9.54 6.56 10.35
CA ASN A 167 10.55 5.56 10.67
C ASN A 167 10.95 4.75 9.44
N ILE A 168 9.98 4.49 8.53
CA ILE A 168 10.15 3.70 7.33
C ILE A 168 9.48 4.43 6.16
N ILE A 169 10.12 4.39 5.00
CA ILE A 169 9.52 4.87 3.74
C ILE A 169 9.45 3.69 2.77
N TYR A 170 8.26 3.39 2.31
CA TYR A 170 7.98 2.46 1.22
C TYR A 170 7.93 3.25 -0.10
N PHE A 171 8.79 2.86 -1.05
CA PHE A 171 8.92 3.56 -2.32
C PHE A 171 9.19 2.57 -3.46
#